data_e0439942c83f52089fe3e5941feb2b76
#
_entry.id   e0439942c83f52089fe3e5941feb2b76
#
_cell.length_a   1.000
_cell.length_b   1.000
_cell.length_c   1.000
_cell.angle_alpha   90.00
_cell.angle_beta   90.00
_cell.angle_gamma   90.00
#
_symmetry.space_group_name_H-M   'P 1'
#
loop_
_entity.id
_entity.type
_entity.pdbx_description
1 polymer ?
#
loop_
_entity_poly.entity_id
_entity_poly.type
_entity_poly.pdbx_seq_one_letter_code
_entity_poly.pdbx_strand_id
1 'polypeptide(L)'
;MTTGTPSDGPLPGWDPSNAFFERHELHELTARRALSWRIGDSLREIVERLVATQAPDDDLGVMADELEAVAAGLRSFRHGRRYEGYAEAANAGGGPPSGHVDYSPVLGRANPLAPPLQLRLEGRTLVGEVRFGSAYEGPPGSVHGGIVAAAFDEVLGATQAMSGRPGMTGTLTVKYRSPTPLHTDVRFEAVLDRVEGRKLFCSARLVAGETLCAEAEGIFISVDFSALARLKAERDAAADAEATQG
;
A
#
# COMPACT_ATOMS: atom_id res chain seq x y z
N MET A 1 28.32 -17.02 12.16
CA MET A 1 26.87 -17.26 12.29
C MET A 1 26.41 -17.78 10.96
N THR A 2 25.97 -19.01 10.92
CA THR A 2 25.67 -19.78 9.69
C THR A 2 24.44 -19.22 9.01
N THR A 3 24.62 -18.71 7.80
CA THR A 3 23.52 -18.38 6.86
C THR A 3 22.93 -19.70 6.37
N GLY A 4 21.89 -20.17 7.05
CA GLY A 4 21.11 -21.30 6.59
C GLY A 4 20.29 -20.86 5.38
N THR A 5 20.51 -21.51 4.25
CA THR A 5 19.65 -21.43 3.07
C THR A 5 18.23 -21.84 3.48
N PRO A 6 17.17 -21.10 3.13
CA PRO A 6 15.80 -21.53 3.42
C PRO A 6 15.53 -22.88 2.76
N SER A 7 14.91 -23.80 3.49
CA SER A 7 14.57 -25.14 2.99
C SER A 7 13.59 -25.00 1.81
N ASP A 8 13.86 -25.69 0.70
CA ASP A 8 13.07 -25.68 -0.55
C ASP A 8 11.67 -26.32 -0.47
N GLY A 9 11.18 -26.64 0.73
CA GLY A 9 9.87 -27.22 0.95
C GLY A 9 8.77 -26.15 1.04
N PRO A 10 7.51 -26.46 0.62
CA PRO A 10 6.40 -25.53 0.80
C PRO A 10 6.21 -25.21 2.29
N LEU A 11 6.06 -23.91 2.61
CA LEU A 11 5.68 -23.50 3.96
C LEU A 11 4.28 -24.06 4.28
N PRO A 12 4.04 -24.55 5.50
CA PRO A 12 2.70 -25.01 5.90
C PRO A 12 1.68 -23.88 5.69
N GLY A 13 0.71 -24.11 4.79
CA GLY A 13 -0.35 -23.15 4.46
C GLY A 13 -0.07 -22.23 3.27
N TRP A 14 1.11 -22.31 2.63
CA TRP A 14 1.38 -21.59 1.40
C TRP A 14 0.67 -22.25 0.22
N ASP A 15 -0.26 -21.54 -0.37
CA ASP A 15 -0.97 -21.95 -1.59
C ASP A 15 -0.68 -20.88 -2.67
N PRO A 16 0.16 -21.19 -3.67
CA PRO A 16 0.45 -20.26 -4.75
C PRO A 16 -0.79 -19.97 -5.62
N SER A 17 -1.80 -20.85 -5.60
CA SER A 17 -3.06 -20.62 -6.30
C SER A 17 -4.01 -19.68 -5.55
N ASN A 18 -3.75 -19.41 -4.27
CA ASN A 18 -4.45 -18.41 -3.47
C ASN A 18 -3.83 -17.02 -3.68
N ALA A 19 -3.22 -16.83 -4.83
CA ALA A 19 -2.42 -15.69 -5.17
C ALA A 19 -3.26 -14.42 -5.16
N PHE A 20 -3.16 -13.71 -4.05
CA PHE A 20 -3.44 -12.30 -3.91
C PHE A 20 -2.94 -11.50 -5.14
N PHE A 21 -1.86 -11.96 -5.78
CA PHE A 21 -1.18 -11.35 -6.91
C PHE A 21 -1.79 -11.71 -8.27
N GLU A 22 -2.20 -12.97 -8.52
CA GLU A 22 -2.84 -13.36 -9.79
C GLU A 22 -4.19 -12.66 -10.00
N ARG A 23 -4.90 -12.33 -8.91
CA ARG A 23 -6.17 -11.61 -8.99
C ARG A 23 -6.02 -10.13 -9.35
N HIS A 24 -4.84 -9.54 -9.20
CA HIS A 24 -4.61 -8.14 -9.53
C HIS A 24 -4.43 -7.90 -11.02
N GLU A 25 -3.87 -8.84 -11.77
CA GLU A 25 -3.67 -8.74 -13.20
C GLU A 25 -4.95 -9.02 -14.02
N LEU A 26 -5.92 -9.74 -13.46
CA LEU A 26 -7.08 -10.30 -14.17
C LEU A 26 -8.34 -9.44 -14.16
N HIS A 27 -8.33 -8.25 -13.53
CA HIS A 27 -9.52 -7.42 -13.52
C HIS A 27 -9.52 -6.38 -14.63
N GLU A 28 -10.58 -6.46 -15.44
CA GLU A 28 -10.89 -5.52 -16.49
C GLU A 28 -10.82 -4.06 -15.96
N LEU A 29 -10.08 -3.23 -16.67
CA LEU A 29 -9.95 -1.81 -16.35
C LEU A 29 -11.28 -1.09 -16.65
N THR A 30 -12.15 -0.98 -15.67
CA THR A 30 -13.40 -0.25 -15.84
C THR A 30 -13.15 1.24 -16.13
N ALA A 31 -14.09 1.89 -16.84
CA ALA A 31 -13.99 3.32 -17.14
C ALA A 31 -13.81 4.18 -15.86
N ARG A 32 -14.51 3.83 -14.76
CA ARG A 32 -14.36 4.49 -13.47
C ARG A 32 -12.96 4.33 -12.90
N ARG A 33 -12.41 3.12 -12.95
CA ARG A 33 -11.06 2.83 -12.48
C ARG A 33 -10.00 3.61 -13.26
N ALA A 34 -10.13 3.63 -14.60
CA ALA A 34 -9.25 4.39 -15.47
C ALA A 34 -9.29 5.91 -15.16
N LEU A 35 -10.47 6.47 -14.92
CA LEU A 35 -10.63 7.87 -14.53
C LEU A 35 -10.01 8.15 -13.16
N SER A 36 -10.23 7.26 -12.18
CA SER A 36 -9.63 7.40 -10.84
C SER A 36 -8.09 7.37 -10.89
N TRP A 37 -7.50 6.51 -11.72
CA TRP A 37 -6.06 6.45 -11.94
C TRP A 37 -5.54 7.75 -12.57
N ARG A 38 -6.21 8.26 -13.62
CA ARG A 38 -5.82 9.53 -14.25
C ARG A 38 -5.83 10.69 -13.25
N ILE A 39 -6.86 10.76 -12.40
CA ILE A 39 -6.94 11.78 -11.34
C ILE A 39 -5.79 11.60 -10.34
N GLY A 40 -5.56 10.38 -9.86
CA GLY A 40 -4.47 10.07 -8.95
C GLY A 40 -3.09 10.43 -9.52
N ASP A 41 -2.85 10.08 -10.79
CA ASP A 41 -1.60 10.40 -11.51
C ASP A 41 -1.40 11.93 -11.63
N SER A 42 -2.45 12.68 -12.01
CA SER A 42 -2.40 14.14 -12.13
C SER A 42 -2.15 14.81 -10.77
N LEU A 43 -2.80 14.35 -9.71
CA LEU A 43 -2.60 14.89 -8.37
C LEU A 43 -1.18 14.59 -7.85
N ARG A 44 -0.63 13.41 -8.12
CA ARG A 44 0.79 13.11 -7.79
C ARG A 44 1.74 14.02 -8.51
N GLU A 45 1.50 14.27 -9.80
CA GLU A 45 2.33 15.21 -10.57
C GLU A 45 2.24 16.63 -9.98
N ILE A 46 1.04 17.09 -9.62
CA ILE A 46 0.86 18.38 -8.96
C ILE A 46 1.65 18.44 -7.65
N VAL A 47 1.53 17.43 -6.78
CA VAL A 47 2.27 17.39 -5.51
C VAL A 47 3.77 17.39 -5.75
N GLU A 48 4.27 16.55 -6.67
CA GLU A 48 5.70 16.46 -7.03
C GLU A 48 6.26 17.81 -7.52
N ARG A 49 5.50 18.53 -8.36
CA ARG A 49 5.88 19.83 -8.88
C ARG A 49 5.78 20.93 -7.83
N LEU A 50 4.73 20.89 -7.02
CA LEU A 50 4.43 21.95 -6.05
C LEU A 50 5.50 22.03 -4.95
N VAL A 51 5.98 20.89 -4.43
CA VAL A 51 6.97 20.88 -3.32
C VAL A 51 8.33 21.43 -3.73
N ALA A 52 8.61 21.53 -5.03
CA ALA A 52 9.87 22.04 -5.57
C ALA A 52 9.67 23.20 -6.57
N THR A 53 8.49 23.82 -6.59
CA THR A 53 8.18 24.88 -7.56
C THR A 53 8.94 26.18 -7.28
N GLN A 54 9.26 26.89 -8.35
CA GLN A 54 9.75 28.26 -8.36
C GLN A 54 8.81 29.16 -9.17
N ALA A 55 7.54 28.76 -9.32
CA ALA A 55 6.55 29.55 -10.04
C ALA A 55 6.31 30.90 -9.35
N PRO A 56 6.09 32.00 -10.12
CA PRO A 56 5.71 33.28 -9.57
C PRO A 56 4.39 33.22 -8.78
N ASP A 57 4.22 34.12 -7.80
CA ASP A 57 3.04 34.16 -6.93
C ASP A 57 1.72 34.33 -7.71
N ASP A 58 1.72 35.13 -8.78
CA ASP A 58 0.53 35.31 -9.62
C ASP A 58 0.10 34.01 -10.29
N ASP A 59 1.04 33.23 -10.81
CA ASP A 59 0.76 31.92 -11.41
C ASP A 59 0.30 30.90 -10.35
N LEU A 60 0.88 30.94 -9.16
CA LEU A 60 0.44 30.10 -8.03
C LEU A 60 -0.99 30.46 -7.60
N GLY A 61 -1.34 31.78 -7.63
CA GLY A 61 -2.70 32.24 -7.34
C GLY A 61 -3.73 31.64 -8.28
N VAL A 62 -3.45 31.67 -9.59
CA VAL A 62 -4.34 31.06 -10.60
C VAL A 62 -4.50 29.56 -10.38
N MET A 63 -3.39 28.85 -10.12
CA MET A 63 -3.43 27.39 -9.86
C MET A 63 -4.23 27.07 -8.59
N ALA A 64 -4.11 27.88 -7.55
CA ALA A 64 -4.87 27.71 -6.30
C ALA A 64 -6.37 27.83 -6.55
N ASP A 65 -6.82 28.86 -7.29
CA ASP A 65 -8.23 29.08 -7.63
C ASP A 65 -8.79 27.88 -8.43
N GLU A 66 -8.04 27.36 -9.40
CA GLU A 66 -8.42 26.19 -10.20
C GLU A 66 -8.58 24.94 -9.34
N LEU A 67 -7.62 24.67 -8.44
CA LEU A 67 -7.66 23.51 -7.55
C LEU A 67 -8.81 23.63 -6.53
N GLU A 68 -9.08 24.83 -6.03
CA GLU A 68 -10.23 25.09 -5.16
C GLU A 68 -11.56 24.84 -5.87
N ALA A 69 -11.68 25.21 -7.15
CA ALA A 69 -12.85 24.91 -7.96
C ALA A 69 -13.06 23.41 -8.15
N VAL A 70 -11.99 22.64 -8.41
CA VAL A 70 -12.03 21.17 -8.49
C VAL A 70 -12.48 20.57 -7.16
N ALA A 71 -11.90 21.02 -6.05
CA ALA A 71 -12.26 20.55 -4.71
C ALA A 71 -13.73 20.87 -4.37
N ALA A 72 -14.23 22.06 -4.76
CA ALA A 72 -15.63 22.45 -4.59
C ALA A 72 -16.57 21.53 -5.39
N GLY A 73 -16.21 21.21 -6.63
CA GLY A 73 -16.94 20.25 -7.45
C GLY A 73 -17.07 18.89 -6.79
N LEU A 74 -16.00 18.39 -6.19
CA LEU A 74 -16.02 17.10 -5.47
C LEU A 74 -16.92 17.15 -4.22
N ARG A 75 -16.98 18.27 -3.51
CA ARG A 75 -17.87 18.44 -2.34
C ARG A 75 -19.36 18.35 -2.67
N SER A 76 -19.75 18.55 -3.91
CA SER A 76 -21.15 18.42 -4.35
C SER A 76 -21.64 16.97 -4.38
N PHE A 77 -20.74 15.99 -4.38
CA PHE A 77 -21.07 14.57 -4.36
C PHE A 77 -21.07 14.02 -2.94
N ARG A 78 -21.90 13.00 -2.68
CA ARG A 78 -21.86 12.29 -1.38
C ARG A 78 -20.44 11.85 -1.10
N HIS A 79 -19.93 12.28 0.06
CA HIS A 79 -18.69 11.80 0.60
C HIS A 79 -19.00 10.58 1.49
N GLY A 80 -18.23 9.55 1.37
CA GLY A 80 -18.34 8.34 2.18
C GLY A 80 -18.16 7.14 1.28
N ARG A 81 -17.03 6.47 1.48
CA ARG A 81 -16.85 5.11 1.02
C ARG A 81 -17.46 4.21 2.08
N ARG A 82 -18.31 3.30 1.67
CA ARG A 82 -18.49 2.10 2.47
C ARG A 82 -17.10 1.55 2.69
N TYR A 83 -16.79 1.25 3.91
CA TYR A 83 -15.43 0.87 4.32
C TYR A 83 -15.01 -0.36 3.54
N GLU A 84 -14.22 -0.15 2.54
CA GLU A 84 -13.61 -1.17 1.73
C GLU A 84 -12.11 -1.09 1.99
N GLY A 85 -11.70 -1.39 3.24
CA GLY A 85 -10.31 -1.46 3.62
C GLY A 85 -9.63 -2.64 2.95
N TYR A 86 -8.36 -2.52 2.63
CA TYR A 86 -7.54 -3.54 2.00
C TYR A 86 -7.60 -4.89 2.72
N ALA A 87 -7.45 -4.89 4.06
CA ALA A 87 -7.53 -6.10 4.86
C ALA A 87 -8.94 -6.73 4.86
N GLU A 88 -9.98 -5.90 4.84
CA GLU A 88 -11.38 -6.37 4.82
C GLU A 88 -11.74 -7.00 3.49
N ALA A 89 -11.21 -6.48 2.39
CA ALA A 89 -11.50 -6.99 1.07
C ALA A 89 -10.73 -8.25 0.70
N ALA A 90 -9.48 -8.31 1.05
CA ALA A 90 -8.68 -9.51 0.86
C ALA A 90 -9.33 -10.73 1.57
N ASN A 91 -10.16 -10.48 2.58
CA ASN A 91 -10.71 -11.51 3.46
C ASN A 91 -12.22 -11.68 3.38
N ALA A 92 -12.97 -10.72 2.85
CA ALA A 92 -14.44 -10.80 2.81
C ALA A 92 -14.98 -11.62 1.63
N GLY A 93 -14.12 -12.10 0.72
CA GLY A 93 -14.52 -12.99 -0.38
C GLY A 93 -15.56 -12.42 -1.37
N GLY A 94 -15.92 -11.15 -1.26
CA GLY A 94 -17.14 -10.61 -1.86
C GLY A 94 -16.99 -9.42 -2.81
N GLY A 95 -15.79 -8.97 -3.12
CA GLY A 95 -15.60 -7.89 -4.09
C GLY A 95 -14.36 -8.07 -4.95
N PRO A 96 -14.22 -7.35 -6.08
CA PRO A 96 -13.02 -7.43 -6.87
C PRO A 96 -11.84 -6.91 -6.02
N PRO A 97 -10.79 -7.72 -5.80
CA PRO A 97 -9.62 -7.35 -5.00
C PRO A 97 -8.94 -6.05 -5.47
N SER A 98 -9.06 -5.75 -6.75
CA SER A 98 -8.48 -4.59 -7.44
C SER A 98 -8.93 -3.24 -6.90
N GLY A 99 -10.18 -3.09 -6.46
CA GLY A 99 -10.71 -1.82 -5.98
C GLY A 99 -10.02 -1.31 -4.71
N HIS A 100 -9.45 -2.20 -3.92
CA HIS A 100 -8.86 -1.89 -2.61
C HIS A 100 -7.41 -1.47 -2.73
N VAL A 101 -6.66 -2.14 -3.59
CA VAL A 101 -5.27 -1.78 -3.89
C VAL A 101 -5.19 -0.39 -4.50
N ASP A 102 -6.14 -0.03 -5.37
CA ASP A 102 -6.18 1.28 -6.03
C ASP A 102 -6.20 2.47 -5.06
N TYR A 103 -6.64 2.27 -3.83
CA TYR A 103 -6.77 3.34 -2.84
C TYR A 103 -5.87 3.18 -1.61
N SER A 104 -5.01 2.16 -1.59
CA SER A 104 -3.97 2.05 -0.56
C SER A 104 -3.10 3.32 -0.54
N PRO A 105 -2.71 3.82 0.64
CA PRO A 105 -1.82 4.98 0.75
C PRO A 105 -0.39 4.69 0.28
N VAL A 106 -0.04 3.44 -0.04
CA VAL A 106 1.31 3.04 -0.49
C VAL A 106 1.30 2.41 -1.88
N LEU A 107 0.33 1.54 -2.17
CA LEU A 107 0.21 0.85 -3.47
C LEU A 107 -0.70 1.58 -4.45
N GLY A 108 -1.64 2.37 -3.95
CA GLY A 108 -2.83 2.76 -4.68
C GLY A 108 -2.63 3.80 -5.77
N ARG A 109 -2.73 3.40 -7.02
CA ARG A 109 -2.61 4.32 -8.15
C ARG A 109 -3.68 5.42 -8.15
N ALA A 110 -4.88 5.14 -7.63
CA ALA A 110 -5.95 6.12 -7.48
C ALA A 110 -5.81 7.00 -6.22
N ASN A 111 -4.86 6.69 -5.33
CA ASN A 111 -4.57 7.50 -4.16
C ASN A 111 -3.34 8.39 -4.43
N PRO A 112 -3.48 9.73 -4.45
CA PRO A 112 -2.35 10.62 -4.72
C PRO A 112 -1.27 10.61 -3.62
N LEU A 113 -1.56 10.10 -2.42
CA LEU A 113 -0.56 9.93 -1.36
C LEU A 113 0.42 8.78 -1.66
N ALA A 114 -0.01 7.81 -2.47
CA ALA A 114 0.80 6.63 -2.75
C ALA A 114 1.94 6.94 -3.73
N PRO A 115 3.17 6.44 -3.46
CA PRO A 115 4.27 6.45 -4.43
C PRO A 115 4.12 5.45 -5.58
N PRO A 116 3.02 4.96 -5.92
CA PRO A 116 2.39 3.69 -6.26
C PRO A 116 3.39 2.53 -6.41
N LEU A 117 3.80 1.98 -5.27
CA LEU A 117 4.67 0.82 -5.19
C LEU A 117 4.04 -0.39 -5.89
N GLN A 118 4.79 -1.02 -6.77
CA GLN A 118 4.36 -2.18 -7.53
C GLN A 118 4.88 -3.47 -6.89
N LEU A 119 3.99 -4.44 -6.72
CA LEU A 119 4.33 -5.73 -6.12
C LEU A 119 4.25 -6.85 -7.16
N ARG A 120 5.23 -7.76 -7.11
CA ARG A 120 5.21 -9.02 -7.86
C ARG A 120 5.86 -10.15 -7.08
N LEU A 121 5.49 -11.37 -7.41
CA LEU A 121 6.06 -12.56 -6.77
C LEU A 121 7.17 -13.15 -7.65
N GLU A 122 8.34 -13.36 -7.05
CA GLU A 122 9.46 -14.06 -7.68
C GLU A 122 9.79 -15.33 -6.85
N GLY A 123 9.27 -16.46 -7.26
CA GLY A 123 9.38 -17.69 -6.49
C GLY A 123 8.71 -17.56 -5.12
N ARG A 124 9.51 -17.52 -4.06
CA ARG A 124 9.05 -17.33 -2.66
C ARG A 124 9.30 -15.93 -2.12
N THR A 125 9.85 -15.05 -2.94
CA THR A 125 10.17 -13.67 -2.56
C THR A 125 9.12 -12.73 -3.14
N LEU A 126 8.50 -11.93 -2.28
CA LEU A 126 7.70 -10.81 -2.73
C LEU A 126 8.64 -9.66 -3.05
N VAL A 127 8.54 -9.16 -4.25
CA VAL A 127 9.32 -8.03 -4.74
C VAL A 127 8.43 -6.80 -4.85
N GLY A 128 8.88 -5.70 -4.27
CA GLY A 128 8.27 -4.39 -4.41
C GLY A 128 9.21 -3.45 -5.15
N GLU A 129 8.70 -2.72 -6.15
CA GLU A 129 9.48 -1.72 -6.88
C GLU A 129 8.79 -0.38 -6.83
N VAL A 130 9.57 0.67 -6.58
CA VAL A 130 9.07 2.03 -6.47
C VAL A 130 10.17 3.05 -6.76
N ARG A 131 9.76 4.20 -7.27
CA ARG A 131 10.60 5.39 -7.42
C ARG A 131 9.96 6.52 -6.63
N PHE A 132 10.60 6.90 -5.53
CA PHE A 132 10.13 8.01 -4.68
C PHE A 132 10.54 9.35 -5.30
N GLY A 133 9.59 10.26 -5.42
CA GLY A 133 9.83 11.62 -5.89
C GLY A 133 10.07 12.61 -4.74
N SER A 134 10.16 13.91 -5.09
CA SER A 134 10.43 15.02 -4.17
C SER A 134 9.37 15.14 -3.08
N ALA A 135 8.13 14.76 -3.35
CA ALA A 135 7.04 14.76 -2.37
C ALA A 135 7.30 13.89 -1.12
N TYR A 136 8.24 12.94 -1.23
CA TYR A 136 8.59 12.00 -0.15
C TYR A 136 9.93 12.34 0.53
N GLU A 137 10.48 13.52 0.28
CA GLU A 137 11.77 13.94 0.82
C GLU A 137 11.72 14.08 2.36
N GLY A 138 12.78 13.61 3.00
CA GLY A 138 13.09 13.83 4.40
C GLY A 138 14.41 14.60 4.52
N PRO A 139 15.53 13.94 4.83
CA PRO A 139 16.83 14.57 4.70
C PRO A 139 17.13 14.91 3.23
N PRO A 140 17.91 15.95 2.93
CA PRO A 140 18.19 16.38 1.56
C PRO A 140 18.59 15.24 0.62
N GLY A 141 17.87 15.09 -0.49
CA GLY A 141 18.10 14.05 -1.51
C GLY A 141 17.67 12.63 -1.09
N SER A 142 17.02 12.46 0.04
CA SER A 142 16.70 11.16 0.60
C SER A 142 15.24 11.05 1.02
N VAL A 143 14.69 9.86 0.88
CA VAL A 143 13.31 9.53 1.29
C VAL A 143 13.17 9.64 2.81
N HIS A 144 12.06 10.23 3.26
CA HIS A 144 11.71 10.31 4.68
C HIS A 144 11.58 8.91 5.30
N GLY A 145 12.22 8.68 6.45
CA GLY A 145 12.25 7.36 7.09
C GLY A 145 10.87 6.79 7.42
N GLY A 146 9.90 7.64 7.74
CA GLY A 146 8.50 7.21 7.96
C GLY A 146 7.83 6.68 6.68
N ILE A 147 8.17 7.22 5.51
CA ILE A 147 7.68 6.72 4.21
C ILE A 147 8.31 5.36 3.91
N VAL A 148 9.62 5.19 4.16
CA VAL A 148 10.30 3.90 4.03
C VAL A 148 9.66 2.86 4.96
N ALA A 149 9.35 3.23 6.21
CA ALA A 149 8.68 2.34 7.16
C ALA A 149 7.27 1.96 6.70
N ALA A 150 6.49 2.90 6.17
CA ALA A 150 5.15 2.63 5.63
C ALA A 150 5.22 1.69 4.41
N ALA A 151 6.22 1.85 3.53
CA ALA A 151 6.44 0.94 2.41
C ALA A 151 6.82 -0.47 2.89
N PHE A 152 7.65 -0.61 3.94
CA PHE A 152 7.93 -1.91 4.54
C PHE A 152 6.68 -2.56 5.15
N ASP A 153 5.85 -1.79 5.85
CA ASP A 153 4.61 -2.32 6.43
C ASP A 153 3.70 -2.93 5.36
N GLU A 154 3.55 -2.24 4.24
CA GLU A 154 2.73 -2.70 3.11
C GLU A 154 3.33 -3.93 2.44
N VAL A 155 4.65 -3.93 2.15
CA VAL A 155 5.34 -5.07 1.51
C VAL A 155 5.29 -6.29 2.43
N LEU A 156 5.58 -6.15 3.72
CA LEU A 156 5.51 -7.24 4.68
C LEU A 156 4.08 -7.72 4.93
N GLY A 157 3.10 -6.78 4.93
CA GLY A 157 1.67 -7.07 5.00
C GLY A 157 1.19 -7.91 3.82
N ALA A 158 1.65 -7.58 2.61
CA ALA A 158 1.39 -8.41 1.43
C ALA A 158 2.11 -9.78 1.51
N THR A 159 3.33 -9.81 2.02
CA THR A 159 4.11 -11.04 2.18
C THR A 159 3.45 -12.02 3.15
N GLN A 160 2.94 -11.55 4.29
CA GLN A 160 2.28 -12.42 5.26
C GLN A 160 0.97 -13.03 4.70
N ALA A 161 0.29 -12.34 3.78
CA ALA A 161 -0.92 -12.85 3.13
C ALA A 161 -0.64 -14.14 2.31
N MET A 162 0.60 -14.36 1.88
CA MET A 162 1.03 -15.61 1.23
C MET A 162 0.90 -16.85 2.12
N SER A 163 0.76 -16.67 3.43
CA SER A 163 0.49 -17.78 4.37
C SER A 163 -0.93 -18.35 4.27
N GLY A 164 -1.83 -17.72 3.51
CA GLY A 164 -3.26 -18.01 3.52
C GLY A 164 -3.96 -17.63 4.84
N ARG A 165 -3.25 -17.00 5.76
CA ARG A 165 -3.76 -16.56 7.07
C ARG A 165 -3.63 -15.04 7.16
N PRO A 166 -4.69 -14.31 6.84
CA PRO A 166 -4.61 -12.85 6.91
C PRO A 166 -4.40 -12.38 8.35
N GLY A 167 -3.55 -11.40 8.50
CA GLY A 167 -3.18 -10.85 9.80
C GLY A 167 -3.04 -9.33 9.77
N MET A 168 -2.94 -8.75 10.94
CA MET A 168 -2.68 -7.33 11.14
C MET A 168 -1.27 -7.15 11.73
N THR A 169 -0.61 -6.06 11.38
CA THR A 169 0.71 -5.71 11.91
C THR A 169 0.66 -5.58 13.42
N GLY A 170 1.39 -6.43 14.12
CA GLY A 170 1.55 -6.35 15.58
C GLY A 170 2.84 -5.65 15.96
N THR A 171 3.91 -5.84 15.19
CA THR A 171 5.20 -5.19 15.39
C THR A 171 5.89 -5.01 14.06
N LEU A 172 6.45 -3.82 13.84
CA LEU A 172 7.34 -3.53 12.73
C LEU A 172 8.63 -2.95 13.29
N THR A 173 9.76 -3.53 12.94
CA THR A 173 11.08 -3.04 13.27
C THR A 173 11.85 -2.72 12.01
N VAL A 174 12.29 -1.48 11.86
CA VAL A 174 13.06 -1.02 10.69
C VAL A 174 14.46 -0.61 11.13
N LYS A 175 15.47 -1.11 10.41
CA LYS A 175 16.88 -0.77 10.61
C LYS A 175 17.38 -0.04 9.37
N TYR A 176 17.61 1.25 9.49
CA TYR A 176 18.16 2.08 8.40
C TYR A 176 19.67 1.89 8.32
N ARG A 177 20.18 1.59 7.12
CA ARG A 177 21.61 1.32 6.86
C ARG A 177 22.29 2.42 6.10
N SER A 178 21.61 2.91 5.05
CA SER A 178 22.06 4.00 4.21
C SER A 178 20.87 4.87 3.82
N PRO A 179 21.05 6.16 3.47
CA PRO A 179 19.97 6.98 2.93
C PRO A 179 19.35 6.32 1.71
N THR A 180 18.01 6.29 1.66
CA THR A 180 17.27 5.82 0.49
C THR A 180 17.18 6.98 -0.51
N PRO A 181 17.76 6.90 -1.72
CA PRO A 181 17.81 8.04 -2.63
C PRO A 181 16.44 8.33 -3.24
N LEU A 182 16.15 9.63 -3.44
CA LEU A 182 15.02 10.09 -4.26
C LEU A 182 15.31 9.86 -5.75
N HIS A 183 14.25 9.86 -6.56
CA HIS A 183 14.32 9.80 -8.03
C HIS A 183 15.13 8.61 -8.58
N THR A 184 15.28 7.56 -7.76
CA THR A 184 16.00 6.33 -8.08
C THR A 184 15.06 5.16 -7.91
N ASP A 185 15.14 4.18 -8.81
CA ASP A 185 14.39 2.96 -8.66
C ASP A 185 14.96 2.15 -7.50
N VAL A 186 14.11 1.84 -6.52
CA VAL A 186 14.47 1.05 -5.35
C VAL A 186 13.64 -0.20 -5.29
N ARG A 187 14.21 -1.25 -4.72
CA ARG A 187 13.65 -2.60 -4.70
C ARG A 187 13.55 -3.11 -3.27
N PHE A 188 12.35 -3.52 -2.91
CA PHE A 188 12.08 -4.30 -1.70
C PHE A 188 12.10 -5.78 -2.06
N GLU A 189 12.66 -6.60 -1.16
CA GLU A 189 12.62 -8.04 -1.25
C GLU A 189 12.20 -8.60 0.09
N ALA A 190 11.05 -9.29 0.11
CA ALA A 190 10.44 -9.76 1.35
C ALA A 190 10.11 -11.25 1.30
N VAL A 191 10.26 -11.90 2.45
CA VAL A 191 9.97 -13.32 2.62
C VAL A 191 9.14 -13.57 3.87
N LEU A 192 8.30 -14.60 3.82
CA LEU A 192 7.65 -15.15 4.99
C LEU A 192 8.63 -16.16 5.62
N ASP A 193 9.17 -15.81 6.78
CA ASP A 193 10.19 -16.62 7.43
C ASP A 193 9.58 -17.86 8.11
N ARG A 194 8.52 -17.66 8.89
CA ARG A 194 7.86 -18.73 9.64
C ARG A 194 6.49 -18.33 10.17
N VAL A 195 5.71 -19.34 10.54
CA VAL A 195 4.39 -19.19 11.18
C VAL A 195 4.40 -19.94 12.51
N GLU A 196 4.08 -19.25 13.60
CA GLU A 196 4.01 -19.80 14.95
C GLU A 196 2.65 -19.49 15.59
N GLY A 197 1.75 -20.46 15.59
CA GLY A 197 0.39 -20.28 16.08
C GLY A 197 -0.34 -19.18 15.29
N ARG A 198 -0.63 -18.05 15.95
CA ARG A 198 -1.25 -16.87 15.32
C ARG A 198 -0.24 -15.84 14.82
N LYS A 199 1.05 -16.04 15.08
CA LYS A 199 2.10 -15.10 14.69
C LYS A 199 2.72 -15.51 13.36
N LEU A 200 2.82 -14.54 12.45
CA LEU A 200 3.49 -14.66 11.16
C LEU A 200 4.71 -13.73 11.20
N PHE A 201 5.86 -14.28 10.90
CA PHE A 201 7.13 -13.55 10.93
C PHE A 201 7.59 -13.36 9.50
N CYS A 202 7.82 -12.12 9.14
CA CYS A 202 8.29 -11.74 7.82
C CYS A 202 9.52 -10.85 7.95
N SER A 203 10.42 -10.94 6.99
CA SER A 203 11.56 -10.04 6.87
C SER A 203 11.67 -9.46 5.46
N ALA A 204 12.26 -8.28 5.36
CA ALA A 204 12.48 -7.63 4.08
C ALA A 204 13.75 -6.79 4.10
N ARG A 205 14.29 -6.54 2.88
CA ARG A 205 15.36 -5.58 2.65
C ARG A 205 14.96 -4.60 1.56
N LEU A 206 15.48 -3.38 1.64
CA LEU A 206 15.34 -2.31 0.65
C LEU A 206 16.72 -2.02 0.06
N VAL A 207 16.83 -2.09 -1.25
CA VAL A 207 18.08 -1.82 -1.97
C VAL A 207 17.89 -0.76 -3.07
N ALA A 208 18.92 0.07 -3.27
CA ALA A 208 19.06 0.98 -4.40
C ALA A 208 20.30 0.53 -5.20
N GLY A 209 20.08 -0.16 -6.31
CA GLY A 209 21.15 -0.89 -7.00
C GLY A 209 21.80 -1.91 -6.08
N GLU A 210 23.11 -1.76 -5.80
CA GLU A 210 23.86 -2.63 -4.88
C GLU A 210 23.85 -2.15 -3.42
N THR A 211 23.31 -0.96 -3.16
CA THR A 211 23.32 -0.36 -1.82
C THR A 211 22.16 -0.83 -0.98
N LEU A 212 22.44 -1.47 0.17
CA LEU A 212 21.43 -1.78 1.18
C LEU A 212 21.03 -0.50 1.90
N CYS A 213 19.78 -0.06 1.70
CA CYS A 213 19.26 1.15 2.33
C CYS A 213 18.64 0.86 3.70
N ALA A 214 17.83 -0.19 3.80
CA ALA A 214 17.19 -0.57 5.06
C ALA A 214 16.81 -2.05 5.08
N GLU A 215 16.55 -2.54 6.29
CA GLU A 215 16.02 -3.89 6.56
C GLU A 215 14.84 -3.75 7.51
N ALA A 216 13.86 -4.65 7.39
CA ALA A 216 12.74 -4.68 8.31
C ALA A 216 12.36 -6.11 8.71
N GLU A 217 11.85 -6.22 9.93
CA GLU A 217 11.23 -7.42 10.49
C GLU A 217 9.81 -7.07 10.93
N GLY A 218 8.82 -7.87 10.49
CA GLY A 218 7.42 -7.72 10.83
C GLY A 218 6.88 -8.94 11.57
N ILE A 219 6.12 -8.71 12.63
CA ILE A 219 5.32 -9.75 13.29
C ILE A 219 3.85 -9.39 13.05
N PHE A 220 3.16 -10.23 12.31
CA PHE A 220 1.73 -10.09 12.03
C PHE A 220 0.93 -11.06 12.90
N ILE A 221 -0.24 -10.63 13.35
CA ILE A 221 -1.14 -11.45 14.15
C ILE A 221 -2.32 -11.85 13.29
N SER A 222 -2.45 -13.14 13.02
CA SER A 222 -3.61 -13.67 12.30
C SER A 222 -4.88 -13.35 13.07
N VAL A 223 -5.87 -12.77 12.37
CA VAL A 223 -7.16 -12.35 12.91
C VAL A 223 -8.29 -13.16 12.28
N ASP A 224 -9.35 -13.39 13.07
CA ASP A 224 -10.58 -13.95 12.55
C ASP A 224 -11.43 -12.83 11.95
N PHE A 225 -11.39 -12.75 10.63
CA PHE A 225 -12.14 -11.72 9.89
C PHE A 225 -13.66 -11.91 9.91
N SER A 226 -14.18 -13.07 10.35
CA SER A 226 -15.62 -13.25 10.51
C SER A 226 -16.20 -12.33 11.60
N ALA A 227 -15.41 -12.05 12.65
CA ALA A 227 -15.75 -11.08 13.68
C ALA A 227 -15.70 -9.64 13.13
N LEU A 228 -14.69 -9.34 12.32
CA LEU A 228 -14.54 -8.03 11.68
C LEU A 228 -15.66 -7.76 10.67
N ALA A 229 -16.05 -8.77 9.89
CA ALA A 229 -17.16 -8.68 8.94
C ALA A 229 -18.52 -8.41 9.65
N ARG A 230 -18.73 -8.99 10.82
CA ARG A 230 -19.92 -8.69 11.64
C ARG A 230 -19.92 -7.24 12.14
N LEU A 231 -18.80 -6.76 12.69
CA LEU A 231 -18.66 -5.37 13.12
C LEU A 231 -18.84 -4.37 11.96
N LYS A 232 -18.39 -4.74 10.76
CA LYS A 232 -18.61 -3.95 9.55
C LYS A 232 -20.09 -3.89 9.20
N ALA A 233 -20.78 -5.03 9.17
CA ALA A 233 -22.21 -5.10 8.84
C ALA A 233 -23.06 -4.30 9.84
N GLU A 234 -22.74 -4.35 11.13
CA GLU A 234 -23.41 -3.56 12.18
C GLU A 234 -23.21 -2.05 11.96
N ARG A 235 -22.01 -1.63 11.60
CA ARG A 235 -21.70 -0.23 11.34
C ARG A 235 -22.35 0.28 10.05
N ASP A 236 -22.34 -0.52 8.98
CA ASP A 236 -22.98 -0.17 7.70
C ASP A 236 -24.51 -0.04 7.90
N ALA A 237 -25.12 -0.91 8.70
CA ALA A 237 -26.54 -0.83 9.06
C ALA A 237 -26.86 0.42 9.89
N ALA A 238 -26.00 0.81 10.82
CA ALA A 238 -26.16 2.04 11.60
C ALA A 238 -26.07 3.29 10.72
N ALA A 239 -25.12 3.34 9.80
CA ALA A 239 -24.97 4.44 8.84
C ALA A 239 -26.13 4.55 7.86
N ASP A 240 -26.70 3.43 7.38
CA ASP A 240 -27.89 3.40 6.54
C ASP A 240 -29.14 3.87 7.31
N ALA A 241 -29.25 3.57 8.61
CA ALA A 241 -30.35 4.02 9.48
C ALA A 241 -30.30 5.54 9.71
N GLU A 242 -29.13 6.12 9.95
CA GLU A 242 -28.93 7.56 10.08
C GLU A 242 -29.24 8.30 8.77
N ALA A 243 -28.86 7.75 7.61
CA ALA A 243 -29.11 8.34 6.30
C ALA A 243 -30.60 8.35 5.91
N THR A 244 -31.43 7.52 6.56
CA THR A 244 -32.88 7.43 6.29
C THR A 244 -33.71 8.39 7.17
N GLN A 245 -33.11 8.95 8.23
CA GLN A 245 -33.75 9.86 9.19
C GLN A 245 -33.47 11.34 8.96
N GLY A 246 -32.60 11.69 8.00
CA GLY A 246 -32.25 13.05 7.61
C GLY A 246 -32.65 13.38 6.16
#